data_f74d77e6ddd3cca71be9214bc8bbec38
#
_entry.id   f74d77e6ddd3cca71be9214bc8bbec38
#
_cell.length_a   1.000
_cell.length_b   1.000
_cell.length_c   1.000
_cell.angle_alpha   90.00
_cell.angle_beta   90.00
_cell.angle_gamma   90.00
#
_symmetry.space_group_name_H-M   'P 1'
#
loop_
_entity.id
_entity.type
_entity.pdbx_description
1 polymer ?
#
loop_
_entity_poly.entity_id
_entity_poly.type
_entity_poly.pdbx_seq_one_letter_code
_entity_poly.pdbx_strand_id
1 'polypeptide(L)'
;VSYTTRFRLRAAKPAMNPRRQRLWRDLVVSPAWLPPPQTPARALVRRAYGPKKWLPETDLVGPGYASAYGLVMLVHHRMVEGRGGTVWYDNGIRTHGSVDYMSILRRFSHGCHRLCNMDAVRLFSFVLQHRAYSRQGQVDVGVRRNLDVEGKTYNMRVDTRGYKFELVEPIPVRVTEGRIRGKQQS
;
A
#
# COMPACT_ATOMS: atom_id res chain seq x y z
N VAL A 1 -18.61 -7.50 19.11
CA VAL A 1 -17.40 -8.31 19.36
C VAL A 1 -16.21 -7.46 18.92
N SER A 2 -15.39 -7.00 19.87
CA SER A 2 -14.19 -6.20 19.58
C SER A 2 -12.98 -7.13 19.49
N TYR A 3 -12.32 -7.14 18.35
CA TYR A 3 -11.04 -7.86 18.17
C TYR A 3 -9.89 -6.86 18.34
N THR A 4 -9.04 -7.09 19.33
CA THR A 4 -7.81 -6.31 19.50
C THR A 4 -6.65 -7.02 18.81
N THR A 5 -6.18 -6.48 17.70
CA THR A 5 -4.98 -6.98 17.04
C THR A 5 -3.76 -6.40 17.77
N ARG A 6 -2.99 -7.25 18.44
CA ARG A 6 -1.72 -6.83 19.07
C ARG A 6 -0.60 -6.95 18.06
N PHE A 7 -0.05 -5.84 17.66
CA PHE A 7 1.22 -5.79 16.93
C PHE A 7 2.38 -5.85 17.93
N ARG A 8 3.18 -6.91 17.87
CA ARG A 8 4.47 -6.96 18.58
C ARG A 8 5.56 -6.44 17.66
N LEU A 9 5.91 -5.16 17.80
CA LEU A 9 7.14 -4.63 17.22
C LEU A 9 8.29 -5.05 18.12
N ARG A 10 8.96 -6.14 17.79
CA ARG A 10 10.24 -6.48 18.41
C ARG A 10 11.34 -5.78 17.63
N ALA A 11 12.20 -5.05 18.32
CA ALA A 11 13.48 -4.65 17.75
C ALA A 11 14.19 -5.92 17.27
N ALA A 12 14.46 -6.03 15.99
CA ALA A 12 15.19 -7.17 15.44
C ALA A 12 16.61 -7.12 15.99
N LYS A 13 17.11 -8.25 16.52
CA LYS A 13 18.52 -8.38 16.83
C LYS A 13 19.35 -8.12 15.56
N PRO A 14 20.50 -7.43 15.66
CA PRO A 14 21.29 -6.99 14.49
C PRO A 14 21.91 -8.11 13.62
N ALA A 15 21.59 -9.36 13.84
CA ALA A 15 22.21 -10.53 13.19
C ALA A 15 21.56 -10.97 11.86
N MET A 16 20.61 -10.22 11.30
CA MET A 16 20.07 -10.56 9.97
C MET A 16 20.86 -9.84 8.88
N ASN A 17 21.29 -10.60 7.86
CA ASN A 17 21.95 -10.07 6.67
C ASN A 17 21.16 -8.86 6.10
N PRO A 18 21.71 -7.63 6.18
CA PRO A 18 20.98 -6.41 5.78
C PRO A 18 20.53 -6.45 4.31
N ARG A 19 21.20 -7.22 3.45
CA ARG A 19 20.85 -7.38 2.02
C ARG A 19 19.51 -8.10 1.79
N ARG A 20 18.98 -8.81 2.80
CA ARG A 20 17.68 -9.51 2.71
C ARG A 20 16.61 -8.89 3.61
N GLN A 21 16.97 -7.92 4.45
CA GLN A 21 16.05 -7.28 5.36
C GLN A 21 15.17 -6.28 4.61
N ARG A 22 13.88 -6.31 4.88
CA ARG A 22 12.96 -5.28 4.42
C ARG A 22 12.79 -4.24 5.50
N LEU A 23 12.64 -3.00 5.09
CA LEU A 23 12.56 -1.85 5.96
C LEU A 23 11.35 -1.01 5.57
N TRP A 24 10.51 -0.61 6.53
CA TRP A 24 9.57 0.48 6.32
C TRP A 24 10.33 1.79 6.45
N ARG A 25 10.36 2.57 5.40
CA ARG A 25 10.94 3.90 5.37
C ARG A 25 9.91 4.95 5.01
N ASP A 26 9.17 4.74 3.94
CA ASP A 26 8.19 5.66 3.44
C ASP A 26 6.78 5.21 3.85
N LEU A 27 6.02 6.16 4.36
CA LEU A 27 4.62 6.02 4.73
C LEU A 27 3.79 6.99 3.91
N VAL A 28 2.65 6.54 3.38
CA VAL A 28 1.79 7.37 2.52
C VAL A 28 0.35 7.32 3.01
N VAL A 29 -0.24 8.50 3.22
CA VAL A 29 -1.68 8.68 3.50
C VAL A 29 -2.40 8.90 2.18
N SER A 30 -3.59 8.32 2.06
CA SER A 30 -4.43 8.38 0.85
C SER A 30 -3.65 8.05 -0.41
N PRO A 31 -3.01 6.86 -0.47
CA PRO A 31 -2.18 6.48 -1.61
C PRO A 31 -3.04 6.22 -2.85
N ALA A 32 -2.53 6.63 -4.01
CA ALA A 32 -3.06 6.15 -5.27
C ALA A 32 -2.35 4.86 -5.68
N TRP A 33 -3.13 3.89 -6.14
CA TRP A 33 -2.60 2.72 -6.83
C TRP A 33 -2.35 3.05 -8.29
N LEU A 34 -1.11 2.99 -8.72
CA LEU A 34 -0.75 3.14 -10.13
C LEU A 34 -0.78 1.77 -10.80
N PRO A 35 -1.79 1.49 -11.63
CA PRO A 35 -1.90 0.19 -12.28
C PRO A 35 -0.66 -0.10 -13.13
N PRO A 36 -0.04 -1.29 -13.00
CA PRO A 36 1.04 -1.70 -13.88
C PRO A 36 0.66 -1.55 -15.36
N PRO A 37 1.62 -1.27 -16.26
CA PRO A 37 1.34 -1.07 -17.69
C PRO A 37 0.57 -2.24 -18.33
N GLN A 38 0.86 -3.47 -17.90
CA GLN A 38 0.21 -4.71 -18.39
C GLN A 38 -1.20 -4.93 -17.85
N THR A 39 -1.71 -4.09 -16.91
CA THR A 39 -3.08 -4.23 -16.42
C THR A 39 -4.06 -4.02 -17.57
N PRO A 40 -4.93 -4.98 -17.88
CA PRO A 40 -5.89 -4.84 -18.99
C PRO A 40 -6.81 -3.64 -18.77
N ALA A 41 -7.13 -2.90 -19.85
CA ALA A 41 -8.08 -1.78 -19.80
C ALA A 41 -9.42 -2.19 -19.19
N ARG A 42 -9.87 -3.42 -19.50
CA ARG A 42 -11.12 -3.98 -19.00
C ARG A 42 -11.17 -4.13 -17.47
N ALA A 43 -10.03 -4.31 -16.82
CA ALA A 43 -9.93 -4.38 -15.35
C ALA A 43 -9.93 -3.00 -14.68
N LEU A 44 -9.87 -1.93 -15.46
CA LEU A 44 -9.83 -0.54 -14.97
C LEU A 44 -11.11 0.24 -15.32
N VAL A 45 -12.14 -0.46 -15.78
CA VAL A 45 -13.45 0.13 -16.06
C VAL A 45 -14.57 -0.70 -15.44
N ARG A 46 -15.63 -0.06 -15.01
CA ARG A 46 -16.86 -0.69 -14.54
C ARG A 46 -18.04 -0.33 -15.44
N ARG A 47 -19.07 -1.17 -15.45
CA ARG A 47 -20.31 -0.83 -16.13
C ARG A 47 -21.06 0.27 -15.36
N ALA A 48 -21.47 1.30 -16.07
CA ALA A 48 -22.46 2.24 -15.56
C ALA A 48 -23.88 1.68 -15.71
N TYR A 49 -24.81 2.26 -14.98
CA TYR A 49 -26.24 2.02 -15.23
C TYR A 49 -26.59 2.49 -16.65
N GLY A 50 -27.25 1.63 -17.43
CA GLY A 50 -27.66 1.89 -18.81
C GLY A 50 -26.89 1.08 -19.85
N PRO A 51 -27.39 1.03 -21.10
CA PRO A 51 -26.83 0.17 -22.13
C PRO A 51 -25.43 0.63 -22.56
N LYS A 52 -24.47 -0.29 -22.47
CA LYS A 52 -23.11 -0.20 -23.05
C LYS A 52 -22.25 1.00 -22.61
N LYS A 53 -22.43 1.53 -21.42
CA LYS A 53 -21.58 2.60 -20.92
C LYS A 53 -20.55 2.05 -19.93
N TRP A 54 -19.27 2.35 -20.19
CA TRP A 54 -18.16 2.07 -19.31
C TRP A 54 -17.70 3.34 -18.60
N LEU A 55 -17.26 3.24 -17.36
CA LEU A 55 -16.65 4.32 -16.60
C LEU A 55 -15.29 3.85 -16.08
N PRO A 56 -14.24 4.68 -16.13
CA PRO A 56 -12.99 4.39 -15.46
C PRO A 56 -13.19 4.13 -13.96
N GLU A 57 -12.50 3.12 -13.43
CA GLU A 57 -12.50 2.77 -12.00
C GLU A 57 -11.58 3.72 -11.21
N THR A 58 -11.91 5.01 -11.22
CA THR A 58 -11.12 6.05 -10.53
C THR A 58 -11.02 5.78 -9.03
N ASP A 59 -12.08 5.24 -8.42
CA ASP A 59 -12.09 4.92 -7.00
C ASP A 59 -11.09 3.80 -6.65
N LEU A 60 -10.94 2.81 -7.55
CA LEU A 60 -9.97 1.72 -7.39
C LEU A 60 -8.53 2.25 -7.46
N VAL A 61 -8.30 3.21 -8.34
CA VAL A 61 -6.99 3.87 -8.47
C VAL A 61 -6.74 4.80 -7.28
N GLY A 62 -7.74 5.53 -6.86
CA GLY A 62 -7.67 6.48 -5.75
C GLY A 62 -7.02 7.81 -6.13
N PRO A 63 -6.61 8.58 -5.13
CA PRO A 63 -6.62 8.27 -3.68
C PRO A 63 -8.03 8.19 -3.09
N GLY A 64 -8.20 7.38 -2.04
CA GLY A 64 -9.47 7.28 -1.34
C GLY A 64 -9.69 5.94 -0.64
N TYR A 65 -10.82 5.85 0.09
CA TYR A 65 -11.17 4.66 0.88
C TYR A 65 -11.24 3.39 0.03
N ALA A 66 -11.78 3.49 -1.18
CA ALA A 66 -11.97 2.37 -2.10
C ALA A 66 -10.73 2.07 -2.97
N SER A 67 -9.64 2.84 -2.81
CA SER A 67 -8.38 2.56 -3.51
C SER A 67 -7.89 1.14 -3.24
N ALA A 68 -7.27 0.53 -4.23
CA ALA A 68 -6.61 -0.78 -4.07
C ALA A 68 -5.56 -0.79 -2.95
N TYR A 69 -5.01 0.36 -2.58
CA TYR A 69 -4.10 0.54 -1.45
C TYR A 69 -4.79 1.06 -0.18
N GLY A 70 -6.11 1.28 -0.21
CA GLY A 70 -6.88 1.77 0.93
C GLY A 70 -6.45 3.16 1.39
N LEU A 71 -6.60 3.42 2.70
CA LEU A 71 -6.36 4.75 3.29
C LEU A 71 -4.91 5.06 3.56
N VAL A 72 -4.08 4.05 3.81
CA VAL A 72 -2.66 4.22 4.15
C VAL A 72 -1.82 3.07 3.61
N MET A 73 -0.54 3.37 3.37
CA MET A 73 0.41 2.39 2.88
C MET A 73 1.80 2.64 3.48
N LEU A 74 2.48 1.54 3.85
CA LEU A 74 3.87 1.52 4.28
C LEU A 74 4.69 0.82 3.19
N VAL A 75 5.68 1.52 2.66
CA VAL A 75 6.51 1.04 1.55
C VAL A 75 7.65 0.19 2.11
N HIS A 76 7.85 -1.00 1.53
CA HIS A 76 8.96 -1.86 1.89
C HIS A 76 10.17 -1.57 1.00
N HIS A 77 11.26 -1.15 1.62
CA HIS A 77 12.52 -0.91 0.95
C HIS A 77 13.54 -2.03 1.24
N ARG A 78 14.49 -2.18 0.33
CA ARG A 78 15.76 -2.86 0.58
C ARG A 78 16.85 -1.82 0.59
N MET A 79 17.74 -1.94 1.55
CA MET A 79 18.96 -1.15 1.58
C MET A 79 20.05 -1.86 0.78
N VAL A 80 20.68 -1.18 -0.13
CA VAL A 80 21.79 -1.68 -0.95
C VAL A 80 22.94 -0.69 -0.83
N GLU A 81 24.06 -1.16 -0.31
CA GLU A 81 25.30 -0.39 -0.30
C GLU A 81 25.95 -0.41 -1.68
N GLY A 82 26.17 0.75 -2.25
CA GLY A 82 26.83 0.96 -3.54
C GLY A 82 28.06 1.82 -3.41
N ARG A 83 28.83 1.99 -4.50
CA ARG A 83 30.04 2.83 -4.53
C ARG A 83 29.78 4.31 -4.20
N GLY A 84 28.54 4.78 -4.38
CA GLY A 84 28.10 6.15 -4.09
C GLY A 84 27.32 6.32 -2.79
N GLY A 85 27.31 5.31 -1.89
CA GLY A 85 26.52 5.33 -0.64
C GLY A 85 25.34 4.37 -0.63
N THR A 86 24.47 4.54 0.37
CA THR A 86 23.28 3.70 0.58
C THR A 86 22.17 4.06 -0.41
N VAL A 87 21.71 3.08 -1.18
CA VAL A 87 20.56 3.21 -2.09
C VAL A 87 19.37 2.45 -1.52
N TRP A 88 18.20 3.13 -1.50
CA TRP A 88 16.93 2.56 -1.07
C TRP A 88 16.16 2.04 -2.27
N TYR A 89 16.08 0.73 -2.39
CA TYR A 89 15.41 0.07 -3.50
C TYR A 89 13.96 -0.31 -3.13
N ASP A 90 13.00 0.28 -3.83
CA ASP A 90 11.58 -0.06 -3.75
C ASP A 90 11.27 -1.22 -4.71
N ASN A 91 10.88 -2.36 -4.16
CA ASN A 91 10.57 -3.57 -4.94
C ASN A 91 9.08 -3.78 -5.18
N GLY A 92 8.27 -2.77 -5.00
CA GLY A 92 6.83 -2.85 -5.24
C GLY A 92 6.01 -3.49 -4.11
N ILE A 93 6.65 -3.98 -3.03
CA ILE A 93 5.92 -4.57 -1.90
C ILE A 93 5.45 -3.48 -0.94
N ARG A 94 4.22 -3.62 -0.47
CA ARG A 94 3.54 -2.69 0.43
C ARG A 94 2.87 -3.44 1.57
N THR A 95 2.78 -2.79 2.74
CA THR A 95 1.75 -3.09 3.75
C THR A 95 0.72 -1.98 3.65
N HIS A 96 -0.53 -2.31 3.32
CA HIS A 96 -1.53 -1.30 3.00
C HIS A 96 -2.94 -1.68 3.45
N GLY A 97 -3.82 -0.69 3.53
CA GLY A 97 -5.24 -0.91 3.78
C GLY A 97 -5.96 -1.52 2.58
N SER A 98 -7.13 -2.08 2.82
CA SER A 98 -8.01 -2.59 1.77
C SER A 98 -9.45 -2.57 2.25
N VAL A 99 -10.38 -2.37 1.33
CA VAL A 99 -11.82 -2.60 1.53
C VAL A 99 -12.23 -4.02 1.13
N ASP A 100 -11.40 -4.72 0.40
CA ASP A 100 -11.64 -6.09 -0.03
C ASP A 100 -11.25 -7.08 1.05
N TYR A 101 -12.14 -7.25 2.04
CA TYR A 101 -11.95 -8.19 3.15
C TYR A 101 -11.83 -9.64 2.69
N MET A 102 -12.47 -10.00 1.57
CA MET A 102 -12.38 -11.37 1.05
C MET A 102 -10.99 -11.69 0.54
N SER A 103 -10.30 -10.72 -0.06
CA SER A 103 -8.89 -10.91 -0.48
C SER A 103 -7.96 -11.09 0.72
N ILE A 104 -8.25 -10.43 1.84
CA ILE A 104 -7.48 -10.58 3.09
C ILE A 104 -7.69 -11.98 3.66
N LEU A 105 -8.95 -12.42 3.80
CA LEU A 105 -9.31 -13.73 4.34
C LEU A 105 -8.76 -14.87 3.49
N ARG A 106 -8.85 -14.77 2.17
CA ARG A 106 -8.36 -15.77 1.20
C ARG A 106 -6.86 -15.68 0.95
N ARG A 107 -6.16 -14.70 1.55
CA ARG A 107 -4.72 -14.44 1.34
C ARG A 107 -4.35 -14.22 -0.12
N PHE A 108 -5.28 -13.66 -0.89
CA PHE A 108 -5.08 -13.39 -2.30
C PHE A 108 -4.36 -12.06 -2.47
N SER A 109 -3.09 -12.10 -2.91
CA SER A 109 -2.27 -10.91 -3.14
C SER A 109 -1.14 -11.23 -4.13
N HIS A 110 -0.71 -10.22 -4.87
CA HIS A 110 0.48 -10.27 -5.74
C HIS A 110 1.79 -9.92 -4.99
N GLY A 111 1.84 -10.19 -3.67
CA GLY A 111 3.01 -9.98 -2.84
C GLY A 111 2.87 -8.88 -1.77
N CYS A 112 1.89 -8.00 -1.88
CA CYS A 112 1.60 -6.99 -0.85
C CYS A 112 0.90 -7.59 0.37
N HIS A 113 1.10 -6.97 1.55
CA HIS A 113 0.44 -7.35 2.79
C HIS A 113 -0.81 -6.48 2.98
N ARG A 114 -1.97 -7.09 2.87
CA ARG A 114 -3.27 -6.41 3.00
C ARG A 114 -3.77 -6.47 4.44
N LEU A 115 -4.23 -5.35 4.93
CA LEU A 115 -4.91 -5.18 6.23
C LEU A 115 -6.29 -4.58 6.00
N CYS A 116 -7.21 -4.80 6.92
CA CYS A 116 -8.42 -3.97 6.96
C CYS A 116 -8.01 -2.50 7.11
N ASN A 117 -8.72 -1.58 6.46
CA ASN A 117 -8.35 -0.16 6.49
C ASN A 117 -8.16 0.37 7.92
N MET A 118 -9.04 -0.02 8.86
CA MET A 118 -8.93 0.40 10.26
C MET A 118 -7.64 -0.09 10.93
N ASP A 119 -7.23 -1.33 10.67
CA ASP A 119 -6.01 -1.88 11.24
C ASP A 119 -4.77 -1.24 10.60
N ALA A 120 -4.82 -0.97 9.29
CA ALA A 120 -3.76 -0.27 8.58
C ALA A 120 -3.57 1.15 9.14
N VAL A 121 -4.65 1.90 9.36
CA VAL A 121 -4.62 3.25 9.94
C VAL A 121 -4.08 3.21 11.38
N ARG A 122 -4.51 2.26 12.20
CA ARG A 122 -3.97 2.10 13.57
C ARG A 122 -2.47 1.81 13.57
N LEU A 123 -2.01 0.90 12.71
CA LEU A 123 -0.59 0.59 12.57
C LEU A 123 0.20 1.82 12.11
N PHE A 124 -0.29 2.52 11.11
CA PHE A 124 0.31 3.72 10.57
C PHE A 124 0.43 4.82 11.63
N SER A 125 -0.66 5.12 12.34
CA SER A 125 -0.70 6.10 13.43
C SER A 125 0.27 5.72 14.55
N PHE A 126 0.30 4.44 14.93
CA PHE A 126 1.23 3.94 15.94
C PHE A 126 2.69 4.19 15.54
N VAL A 127 3.05 3.91 14.28
CA VAL A 127 4.41 4.16 13.78
C VAL A 127 4.75 5.65 13.88
N LEU A 128 3.88 6.55 13.41
CA LEU A 128 4.14 8.00 13.44
C LEU A 128 4.17 8.58 14.86
N GLN A 129 3.44 7.99 15.81
CA GLN A 129 3.47 8.42 17.20
C GLN A 129 4.75 8.01 17.95
N HIS A 130 5.44 6.95 17.50
CA HIS A 130 6.57 6.38 18.21
C HIS A 130 7.90 6.47 17.45
N ARG A 131 7.93 7.10 16.30
CA ARG A 131 9.12 7.26 15.47
C ARG A 131 9.26 8.69 14.95
N ALA A 132 10.49 9.17 14.93
CA ALA A 132 10.80 10.44 14.27
C ALA A 132 10.63 10.30 12.75
N TYR A 133 10.03 11.31 12.16
CA TYR A 133 9.78 11.36 10.73
C TYR A 133 9.87 12.78 10.17
N SER A 134 10.13 12.89 8.88
CA SER A 134 9.99 14.12 8.11
C SER A 134 8.72 14.10 7.25
N ARG A 135 8.10 15.26 7.08
CA ARG A 135 6.95 15.45 6.19
C ARG A 135 7.46 15.80 4.81
N GLN A 136 7.25 14.91 3.85
CA GLN A 136 7.66 15.14 2.46
C GLN A 136 6.58 15.85 1.64
N GLY A 137 5.33 15.85 2.12
CA GLY A 137 4.22 16.50 1.42
C GLY A 137 3.54 15.61 0.40
N GLN A 138 2.75 16.25 -0.46
CA GLN A 138 2.05 15.58 -1.55
C GLN A 138 3.05 15.14 -2.63
N VAL A 139 2.86 13.92 -3.13
CA VAL A 139 3.67 13.37 -4.23
C VAL A 139 2.88 13.47 -5.52
N ASP A 140 3.24 14.41 -6.37
CA ASP A 140 2.61 14.60 -7.68
C ASP A 140 3.08 13.51 -8.66
N VAL A 141 2.15 13.00 -9.46
CA VAL A 141 2.41 11.88 -10.37
C VAL A 141 2.09 12.22 -11.82
N GLY A 142 0.98 12.90 -12.08
CA GLY A 142 0.54 13.28 -13.42
C GLY A 142 0.35 12.10 -14.38
N VAL A 143 -0.08 10.92 -13.88
CA VAL A 143 -0.30 9.74 -14.71
C VAL A 143 -1.61 9.88 -15.48
N ARG A 144 -1.54 9.66 -16.79
CA ARG A 144 -2.71 9.56 -17.68
C ARG A 144 -2.67 8.25 -18.45
N ARG A 145 -3.80 7.59 -18.54
CA ARG A 145 -3.93 6.33 -19.28
C ARG A 145 -5.21 6.31 -20.08
N ASN A 146 -5.09 5.98 -21.37
CA ASN A 146 -6.21 5.71 -22.24
C ASN A 146 -6.62 4.24 -22.09
N LEU A 147 -7.90 4.00 -21.91
CA LEU A 147 -8.50 2.69 -21.70
C LEU A 147 -9.43 2.39 -22.87
N ASP A 148 -8.97 1.54 -23.78
CA ASP A 148 -9.75 1.14 -24.95
C ASP A 148 -10.62 -0.07 -24.62
N VAL A 149 -11.93 0.12 -24.61
CA VAL A 149 -12.89 -0.92 -24.29
C VAL A 149 -14.06 -0.86 -25.28
N GLU A 150 -14.33 -1.98 -25.96
CA GLU A 150 -15.41 -2.11 -26.93
C GLU A 150 -15.44 -0.98 -27.98
N GLY A 151 -14.26 -0.64 -28.51
CA GLY A 151 -14.12 0.37 -29.57
C GLY A 151 -14.24 1.83 -29.09
N LYS A 152 -14.26 2.07 -27.79
CA LYS A 152 -14.29 3.43 -27.21
C LYS A 152 -13.10 3.63 -26.28
N THR A 153 -12.53 4.83 -26.32
CA THR A 153 -11.42 5.25 -25.46
C THR A 153 -11.97 6.04 -24.26
N TYR A 154 -11.54 5.65 -23.07
CA TYR A 154 -11.84 6.33 -21.80
C TYR A 154 -10.55 6.81 -21.16
N ASN A 155 -10.53 8.07 -20.73
CA ASN A 155 -9.34 8.64 -20.12
C ASN A 155 -9.36 8.46 -18.60
N MET A 156 -8.28 7.90 -18.06
CA MET A 156 -8.05 7.80 -16.62
C MET A 156 -6.88 8.73 -16.26
N ARG A 157 -7.07 9.54 -15.20
CA ARG A 157 -6.07 10.49 -14.72
C ARG A 157 -5.83 10.28 -13.24
N VAL A 158 -4.55 10.32 -12.85
CA VAL A 158 -4.10 10.30 -11.46
C VAL A 158 -3.08 11.42 -11.29
N ASP A 159 -3.36 12.38 -10.45
CA ASP A 159 -2.50 13.54 -10.25
C ASP A 159 -1.55 13.38 -9.07
N THR A 160 -1.92 12.60 -8.06
CA THR A 160 -1.11 12.42 -6.84
C THR A 160 -1.02 10.96 -6.40
N ARG A 161 0.11 10.60 -5.79
CA ARG A 161 0.28 9.32 -5.07
C ARG A 161 -0.14 9.39 -3.62
N GLY A 162 -0.62 10.53 -3.13
CA GLY A 162 -0.97 10.81 -1.75
C GLY A 162 0.09 11.65 -1.02
N TYR A 163 -0.04 11.72 0.32
CA TYR A 163 0.83 12.53 1.17
C TYR A 163 1.87 11.64 1.86
N LYS A 164 3.16 11.92 1.63
CA LYS A 164 4.28 11.09 2.08
C LYS A 164 4.91 11.62 3.35
N PHE A 165 5.24 10.67 4.23
CA PHE A 165 6.12 10.81 5.39
C PHE A 165 7.32 9.89 5.21
N GLU A 166 8.48 10.30 5.69
CA GLU A 166 9.71 9.50 5.67
C GLU A 166 10.23 9.33 7.08
N LEU A 167 10.45 8.08 7.50
CA LEU A 167 11.04 7.79 8.80
C LEU A 167 12.52 8.16 8.82
N VAL A 168 12.96 8.86 9.87
CA VAL A 168 14.37 9.17 10.09
C VAL A 168 15.16 7.87 10.27
N GLU A 169 14.61 6.95 11.06
CA GLU A 169 15.15 5.60 11.23
C GLU A 169 14.17 4.58 10.67
N PRO A 170 14.50 3.92 9.55
CA PRO A 170 13.67 2.88 8.96
C PRO A 170 13.45 1.70 9.90
N ILE A 171 12.24 1.14 9.88
CA ILE A 171 11.85 0.04 10.77
C ILE A 171 12.09 -1.31 10.07
N PRO A 172 12.90 -2.20 10.68
CA PRO A 172 13.07 -3.56 10.17
C PRO A 172 11.74 -4.34 10.18
N VAL A 173 11.41 -4.97 9.06
CA VAL A 173 10.19 -5.75 8.91
C VAL A 173 10.52 -7.20 8.60
N ARG A 174 9.98 -8.09 9.41
CA ARG A 174 10.03 -9.52 9.18
C ARG A 174 8.60 -10.04 9.01
N VAL A 175 8.33 -10.65 7.87
CA VAL A 175 7.09 -11.34 7.61
C VAL A 175 7.30 -12.81 7.92
N THR A 176 6.50 -13.36 8.83
CA THR A 176 6.56 -14.77 9.22
C THR A 176 5.25 -15.44 8.90
N GLU A 177 5.30 -16.72 8.54
CA GLU A 177 4.11 -17.54 8.48
C GLU A 177 3.50 -17.68 9.88
N GLY A 178 2.19 -17.68 9.96
CA GLY A 178 1.47 -17.81 11.21
C GLY A 178 -0.02 -17.62 11.04
N ARG A 179 -0.76 -17.90 12.11
CA ARG A 179 -2.18 -17.59 12.23
C ARG A 179 -2.35 -16.29 13.01
N ILE A 180 -3.21 -15.40 12.52
CA ILE A 180 -3.68 -14.27 13.31
C ILE A 180 -4.51 -14.86 14.47
N ARG A 181 -3.98 -14.78 15.68
CA ARG A 181 -4.70 -15.17 16.89
C ARG A 181 -5.19 -13.90 17.58
N GLY A 182 -6.46 -13.58 17.42
CA GLY A 182 -7.15 -12.61 18.24
C GLY A 182 -7.53 -13.24 19.57
N LYS A 183 -7.38 -12.53 20.69
CA LYS A 183 -7.98 -12.89 21.96
C LYS A 183 -9.21 -12.00 22.13
N GLN A 184 -10.38 -12.61 22.28
CA GLN A 184 -11.59 -11.90 22.64
C GLN A 184 -11.38 -11.26 24.02
N GLN A 185 -11.62 -9.96 24.12
CA GLN A 185 -11.72 -9.30 25.44
C GLN A 185 -13.16 -9.49 25.94
N SER A 186 -13.26 -10.13 27.06
CA SER A 186 -14.52 -10.19 27.84
C SER A 186 -14.84 -8.85 28.45
#